data_4197b5c8e3a0c3d40f45125846ad56c1
#
_entry.id   4197b5c8e3a0c3d40f45125846ad56c1
#
_cell.length_a   1.000
_cell.length_b   1.000
_cell.length_c   1.000
_cell.angle_alpha   90.00
_cell.angle_beta   90.00
_cell.angle_gamma   90.00
#
_symmetry.space_group_name_H-M   'P 1'
#
loop_
_entity.id
_entity.type
_entity.pdbx_description
1 polymer ?
#
loop_
_entity_poly.entity_id
_entity_poly.type
_entity_poly.pdbx_seq_one_letter_code
_entity_poly.pdbx_strand_id
1 'polypeptide(L)'
;MSCILATINGHTFADFVRGNLIPNMQPFDGTNSRSICILGNCSIHHIQEVKDLFQEAGILVFYLPPYSPDYMPIEETFSYIKYYLKEHDELIQVLDHPMDIIKAAFDSVIKSQCEGWIHDCGYA
;
A
#
# COMPACT_ATOMS: atom_id res chain seq x y z
N MET A 1 -5.99 -0.73 -10.22
CA MET A 1 -6.03 -0.97 -8.76
C MET A 1 -7.18 -1.90 -8.40
N SER A 2 -6.92 -2.85 -7.54
CA SER A 2 -7.95 -3.77 -7.05
C SER A 2 -8.54 -3.24 -5.74
N CYS A 3 -9.85 -3.26 -5.62
CA CYS A 3 -10.54 -2.91 -4.37
C CYS A 3 -11.20 -4.16 -3.80
N ILE A 4 -10.99 -4.40 -2.51
CA ILE A 4 -11.51 -5.58 -1.82
C ILE A 4 -12.49 -5.11 -0.74
N LEU A 5 -13.73 -5.61 -0.79
CA LEU A 5 -14.78 -5.33 0.20
C LEU A 5 -14.89 -6.45 1.24
N ALA A 6 -13.79 -7.05 1.61
CA ALA A 6 -13.75 -8.14 2.59
C ALA A 6 -12.76 -7.83 3.70
N THR A 7 -12.97 -8.46 4.86
CA THR A 7 -12.00 -8.39 5.95
C THR A 7 -10.69 -9.04 5.51
N ILE A 8 -9.58 -8.30 5.63
CA ILE A 8 -8.27 -8.80 5.28
C ILE A 8 -7.65 -9.46 6.51
N ASN A 9 -7.32 -10.74 6.38
CA ASN A 9 -6.55 -11.48 7.37
C ASN A 9 -5.17 -11.83 6.80
N GLY A 10 -4.33 -12.53 7.58
CA GLY A 10 -2.99 -12.89 7.14
C GLY A 10 -2.96 -13.72 5.85
N HIS A 11 -3.90 -14.65 5.69
CA HIS A 11 -3.98 -15.48 4.50
C HIS A 11 -4.39 -14.68 3.27
N THR A 12 -5.37 -13.79 3.40
CA THR A 12 -5.80 -12.88 2.32
C THR A 12 -4.65 -11.95 1.92
N PHE A 13 -3.89 -11.46 2.89
CA PHE A 13 -2.73 -10.63 2.61
C PHE A 13 -1.65 -11.40 1.86
N ALA A 14 -1.39 -12.66 2.24
CA ALA A 14 -0.45 -13.53 1.54
C ALA A 14 -0.86 -13.74 0.07
N ASP A 15 -2.14 -13.94 -0.19
CA ASP A 15 -2.66 -14.06 -1.56
C ASP A 15 -2.42 -12.79 -2.37
N PHE A 16 -2.61 -11.62 -1.77
CA PHE A 16 -2.31 -10.34 -2.40
C PHE A 16 -0.81 -10.21 -2.71
N VAL A 17 0.05 -10.56 -1.76
CA VAL A 17 1.51 -10.52 -1.96
C VAL A 17 1.90 -11.41 -3.13
N ARG A 18 1.40 -12.64 -3.16
CA ARG A 18 1.71 -13.62 -4.21
C ARG A 18 1.21 -13.18 -5.58
N GLY A 19 -0.01 -12.68 -5.67
CA GLY A 19 -0.68 -12.42 -6.94
C GLY A 19 -0.47 -11.03 -7.50
N ASN A 20 -0.23 -10.03 -6.65
CA ASN A 20 -0.20 -8.63 -7.08
C ASN A 20 1.10 -7.90 -6.75
N LEU A 21 1.70 -8.17 -5.60
CA LEU A 21 2.88 -7.42 -5.17
C LEU A 21 4.16 -7.98 -5.76
N ILE A 22 4.45 -9.26 -5.51
CA ILE A 22 5.67 -9.90 -5.99
C ILE A 22 5.84 -9.86 -7.50
N PRO A 23 4.78 -10.08 -8.33
CA PRO A 23 4.92 -9.99 -9.79
C PRO A 23 5.37 -8.62 -10.29
N ASN A 24 5.19 -7.57 -9.51
CA ASN A 24 5.61 -6.21 -9.85
C ASN A 24 6.94 -5.81 -9.22
N MET A 25 7.61 -6.73 -8.55
CA MET A 25 8.89 -6.50 -7.87
C MET A 25 9.99 -7.32 -8.50
N GLN A 26 11.24 -7.02 -8.12
CA GLN A 26 12.42 -7.70 -8.62
C GLN A 26 13.26 -8.21 -7.44
N PRO A 27 14.03 -9.31 -7.63
CA PRO A 27 15.00 -9.74 -6.61
C PRO A 27 16.01 -8.64 -6.33
N PHE A 28 16.36 -8.46 -5.06
CA PHE A 28 17.29 -7.42 -4.64
C PHE A 28 18.72 -7.77 -5.08
N ASP A 29 19.37 -6.86 -5.80
CA ASP A 29 20.76 -7.00 -6.24
C ASP A 29 21.67 -5.90 -5.69
N GLY A 30 21.14 -4.99 -4.88
CA GLY A 30 21.87 -3.88 -4.28
C GLY A 30 21.67 -2.54 -4.98
N THR A 31 21.22 -2.51 -6.22
CA THR A 31 21.10 -1.28 -7.01
C THR A 31 19.80 -1.16 -7.80
N ASN A 32 19.06 -2.25 -7.99
CA ASN A 32 17.86 -2.25 -8.79
C ASN A 32 16.66 -1.62 -8.07
N SER A 33 15.69 -1.17 -8.86
CA SER A 33 14.43 -0.64 -8.33
C SER A 33 13.45 -1.78 -7.98
N ARG A 34 12.43 -1.46 -7.18
CA ARG A 34 11.32 -2.37 -6.86
C ARG A 34 11.77 -3.69 -6.25
N SER A 35 12.80 -3.65 -5.41
CA SER A 35 13.38 -4.85 -4.80
C SER A 35 13.34 -4.82 -3.27
N ILE A 36 12.82 -3.74 -2.68
CA ILE A 36 12.69 -3.56 -1.24
C ILE A 36 11.23 -3.25 -0.92
N CYS A 37 10.69 -3.96 0.06
CA CYS A 37 9.33 -3.72 0.55
C CYS A 37 9.40 -3.22 1.99
N ILE A 38 8.73 -2.11 2.27
CA ILE A 38 8.60 -1.55 3.61
C ILE A 38 7.17 -1.78 4.06
N LEU A 39 7.01 -2.46 5.18
CA LEU A 39 5.70 -2.79 5.73
C LEU A 39 5.53 -2.17 7.11
N GLY A 40 4.28 -1.82 7.43
CA GLY A 40 3.93 -1.43 8.78
C GLY A 40 4.00 -2.62 9.74
N ASN A 41 3.99 -2.34 11.05
CA ASN A 41 4.11 -3.38 12.08
C ASN A 41 2.75 -3.98 12.45
N CYS A 42 1.96 -4.37 11.47
CA CYS A 42 0.70 -5.07 11.69
C CYS A 42 0.94 -6.58 11.74
N SER A 43 0.21 -7.29 12.60
CA SER A 43 0.40 -8.73 12.79
C SER A 43 0.23 -9.53 11.49
N ILE A 44 -0.68 -9.14 10.61
CA ILE A 44 -0.87 -9.84 9.33
C ILE A 44 0.34 -9.75 8.41
N HIS A 45 1.20 -8.74 8.58
CA HIS A 45 2.43 -8.57 7.81
C HIS A 45 3.56 -9.50 8.30
N HIS A 46 3.45 -10.03 9.51
CA HIS A 46 4.48 -10.85 10.15
C HIS A 46 4.25 -12.36 10.05
N ILE A 47 3.20 -12.81 9.36
CA ILE A 47 2.95 -14.25 9.24
C ILE A 47 4.05 -14.92 8.43
N GLN A 48 4.36 -16.17 8.76
CA GLN A 48 5.46 -16.90 8.14
C GLN A 48 5.26 -17.08 6.64
N GLU A 49 4.02 -17.30 6.19
CA GLU A 49 3.69 -17.44 4.77
C GLU A 49 4.13 -16.22 3.96
N VAL A 50 3.90 -15.00 4.49
CA VAL A 50 4.32 -13.75 3.84
C VAL A 50 5.83 -13.64 3.80
N LYS A 51 6.50 -13.95 4.91
CA LYS A 51 7.97 -13.92 4.98
C LYS A 51 8.61 -14.87 3.99
N ASP A 52 8.06 -16.08 3.87
CA ASP A 52 8.55 -17.08 2.94
C ASP A 52 8.39 -16.65 1.48
N LEU A 53 7.26 -16.02 1.15
CA LEU A 53 7.00 -15.52 -0.21
C LEU A 53 8.05 -14.48 -0.62
N PHE A 54 8.36 -13.53 0.26
CA PHE A 54 9.38 -12.51 -0.03
C PHE A 54 10.77 -13.11 -0.11
N GLN A 55 11.09 -14.06 0.76
CA GLN A 55 12.38 -14.73 0.76
C GLN A 55 12.61 -15.52 -0.53
N GLU A 56 11.63 -16.29 -0.97
CA GLU A 56 11.69 -17.05 -2.21
C GLU A 56 11.84 -16.15 -3.44
N ALA A 57 11.23 -14.98 -3.41
CA ALA A 57 11.33 -14.02 -4.50
C ALA A 57 12.62 -13.19 -4.45
N GLY A 58 13.40 -13.30 -3.38
CA GLY A 58 14.65 -12.54 -3.22
C GLY A 58 14.44 -11.07 -2.87
N ILE A 59 13.27 -10.70 -2.38
CA ILE A 59 12.92 -9.31 -2.06
C ILE A 59 13.29 -9.03 -0.60
N LEU A 60 13.95 -7.89 -0.35
CA LEU A 60 14.21 -7.43 1.02
C LEU A 60 12.95 -6.82 1.62
N VAL A 61 12.67 -7.19 2.86
CA VAL A 61 11.53 -6.67 3.61
C VAL A 61 12.02 -5.99 4.88
N PHE A 62 11.52 -4.78 5.13
CA PHE A 62 11.76 -4.03 6.36
C PHE A 62 10.43 -3.73 7.02
N TYR A 63 10.35 -4.03 8.32
CA TYR A 63 9.18 -3.70 9.12
C TYR A 63 9.45 -2.42 9.90
N LEU A 64 8.51 -1.48 9.85
CA LEU A 64 8.64 -0.26 10.62
C LEU A 64 8.39 -0.53 12.11
N PRO A 65 9.03 0.26 13.00
CA PRO A 65 8.73 0.17 14.44
C PRO A 65 7.25 0.42 14.71
N PRO A 66 6.69 -0.11 15.81
CA PRO A 66 5.32 0.20 16.22
C PRO A 66 5.11 1.70 16.36
N TYR A 67 3.90 2.17 16.02
CA TYR A 67 3.50 3.57 16.18
C TYR A 67 4.40 4.58 15.47
N SER A 68 4.83 4.25 14.25
CA SER A 68 5.73 5.10 13.45
C SER A 68 5.10 5.50 12.12
N PRO A 69 3.92 6.17 12.09
CA PRO A 69 3.25 6.55 10.85
C PRO A 69 4.06 7.55 10.03
N ASP A 70 4.94 8.34 10.66
CA ASP A 70 5.76 9.36 9.98
C ASP A 70 6.75 8.75 8.97
N TYR A 71 7.02 7.47 9.08
CA TYR A 71 7.89 6.74 8.14
C TYR A 71 7.14 6.04 7.02
N MET A 72 5.79 6.19 6.96
CA MET A 72 4.97 5.53 5.95
C MET A 72 4.30 6.56 5.03
N PRO A 73 4.81 6.72 3.80
CA PRO A 73 4.16 7.61 2.83
C PRO A 73 2.71 7.25 2.54
N ILE A 74 2.32 6.00 2.72
CA ILE A 74 0.95 5.54 2.49
C ILE A 74 -0.05 6.25 3.42
N GLU A 75 0.37 6.67 4.62
CA GLU A 75 -0.50 7.39 5.54
C GLU A 75 -0.90 8.76 4.97
N GLU A 76 0.02 9.43 4.27
CA GLU A 76 -0.28 10.69 3.58
C GLU A 76 -1.23 10.46 2.40
N THR A 77 -1.06 9.33 1.70
CA THR A 77 -1.99 8.92 0.65
C THR A 77 -3.39 8.71 1.22
N PHE A 78 -3.52 8.03 2.35
CA PHE A 78 -4.82 7.83 3.01
C PHE A 78 -5.45 9.15 3.43
N SER A 79 -4.66 10.10 3.95
CA SER A 79 -5.16 11.42 4.29
C SER A 79 -5.69 12.17 3.06
N TYR A 80 -4.99 12.10 1.94
CA TYR A 80 -5.44 12.67 0.67
C TYR A 80 -6.74 12.01 0.20
N ILE A 81 -6.83 10.69 0.26
CA ILE A 81 -8.03 9.96 -0.15
C ILE A 81 -9.23 10.36 0.73
N LYS A 82 -9.04 10.46 2.04
CA LYS A 82 -10.11 10.92 2.94
C LYS A 82 -10.58 12.31 2.59
N TYR A 83 -9.67 13.23 2.29
CA TYR A 83 -9.99 14.57 1.85
C TYR A 83 -10.79 14.56 0.54
N TYR A 84 -10.35 13.79 -0.45
CA TYR A 84 -11.03 13.64 -1.73
C TYR A 84 -12.47 13.13 -1.54
N LEU A 85 -12.65 12.11 -0.72
CA LEU A 85 -13.99 11.56 -0.44
C LEU A 85 -14.88 12.58 0.25
N LYS A 86 -14.33 13.39 1.14
CA LYS A 86 -15.08 14.44 1.84
C LYS A 86 -15.55 15.54 0.89
N GLU A 87 -14.72 15.94 -0.07
CA GLU A 87 -15.07 16.91 -1.09
C GLU A 87 -16.16 16.40 -2.05
N HIS A 88 -16.33 15.09 -2.19
CA HIS A 88 -17.30 14.46 -3.07
C HIS A 88 -18.43 13.77 -2.31
N ASP A 89 -18.68 14.17 -1.07
CA ASP A 89 -19.67 13.53 -0.18
C ASP A 89 -21.08 13.50 -0.77
N GLU A 90 -21.52 14.58 -1.40
CA GLU A 90 -22.83 14.64 -2.04
C GLU A 90 -22.99 13.60 -3.15
N LEU A 91 -21.92 13.35 -3.91
CA LEU A 91 -21.89 12.33 -4.97
C LEU A 91 -21.97 10.93 -4.38
N ILE A 92 -21.28 10.67 -3.28
CA ILE A 92 -21.25 9.37 -2.61
C ILE A 92 -22.65 8.96 -2.16
N GLN A 93 -23.44 9.93 -1.68
CA GLN A 93 -24.78 9.65 -1.18
C GLN A 93 -25.78 9.26 -2.26
N VAL A 94 -25.56 9.62 -3.52
CA VAL A 94 -26.48 9.35 -4.63
C VAL A 94 -26.03 8.21 -5.54
N LEU A 95 -24.86 7.65 -5.32
CA LEU A 95 -24.30 6.58 -6.15
C LEU A 95 -24.68 5.20 -5.63
N ASP A 96 -25.06 4.32 -6.54
CA ASP A 96 -25.34 2.91 -6.23
C ASP A 96 -24.05 2.12 -5.95
N HIS A 97 -22.90 2.62 -6.42
CA HIS A 97 -21.60 1.95 -6.30
C HIS A 97 -20.55 2.87 -5.67
N PRO A 98 -20.53 3.00 -4.32
CA PRO A 98 -19.55 3.90 -3.65
C PRO A 98 -18.09 3.54 -3.93
N MET A 99 -17.81 2.30 -4.30
CA MET A 99 -16.43 1.88 -4.65
C MET A 99 -15.88 2.60 -5.87
N ASP A 100 -16.74 3.07 -6.78
CA ASP A 100 -16.29 3.83 -7.95
C ASP A 100 -15.66 5.17 -7.55
N ILE A 101 -16.19 5.83 -6.53
CA ILE A 101 -15.62 7.06 -5.99
C ILE A 101 -14.27 6.79 -5.32
N ILE A 102 -14.16 5.70 -4.57
CA ILE A 102 -12.90 5.31 -3.92
C ILE A 102 -11.83 5.03 -4.99
N LYS A 103 -12.18 4.30 -6.04
CA LYS A 103 -11.27 4.06 -7.17
C LYS A 103 -10.85 5.37 -7.83
N ALA A 104 -11.80 6.27 -8.09
CA ALA A 104 -11.51 7.57 -8.68
C ALA A 104 -10.55 8.38 -7.80
N ALA A 105 -10.73 8.33 -6.47
CA ALA A 105 -9.83 9.00 -5.53
C ALA A 105 -8.39 8.48 -5.65
N PHE A 106 -8.20 7.16 -5.70
CA PHE A 106 -6.88 6.56 -5.88
C PHE A 106 -6.29 6.85 -7.27
N ASP A 107 -7.11 6.82 -8.30
CA ASP A 107 -6.67 7.11 -9.67
C ASP A 107 -6.26 8.57 -9.85
N SER A 108 -6.76 9.48 -8.99
CA SER A 108 -6.36 10.89 -9.01
C SER A 108 -4.96 11.14 -8.45
N VAL A 109 -4.38 10.18 -7.73
CA VAL A 109 -3.03 10.30 -7.18
C VAL A 109 -2.01 10.23 -8.32
N ILE A 110 -1.15 11.24 -8.41
CA ILE A 110 -0.14 11.34 -9.46
C ILE A 110 1.27 11.09 -8.90
N LYS A 111 2.19 10.76 -9.79
CA LYS A 111 3.56 10.40 -9.43
C LYS A 111 4.26 11.48 -8.59
N SER A 112 4.09 12.76 -8.94
CA SER A 112 4.73 13.86 -8.19
C SER A 112 4.23 13.95 -6.75
N GLN A 113 2.95 13.63 -6.48
CA GLN A 113 2.42 13.57 -5.13
C GLN A 113 3.09 12.43 -4.35
N CYS A 114 3.21 11.26 -4.94
CA CYS A 114 3.87 10.12 -4.31
C CYS A 114 5.33 10.42 -3.98
N GLU A 115 6.05 11.05 -4.90
CA GLU A 115 7.44 11.45 -4.68
C GLU A 115 7.57 12.46 -3.52
N GLY A 116 6.65 13.42 -3.46
CA GLY A 116 6.60 14.38 -2.35
C GLY A 116 6.37 13.70 -1.01
N TRP A 117 5.43 12.78 -0.93
CA TRP A 117 5.14 12.05 0.30
C TRP A 117 6.32 11.17 0.74
N ILE A 118 6.99 10.54 -0.20
CA ILE A 118 8.19 9.74 0.08
C ILE A 118 9.30 10.63 0.62
N HIS A 119 9.50 11.80 0.02
CA HIS A 119 10.47 12.78 0.48
C HIS A 119 10.15 13.27 1.90
N ASP A 120 8.87 13.57 2.18
CA ASP A 120 8.44 14.07 3.49
C ASP A 120 8.69 13.05 4.60
N CYS A 121 8.66 11.76 4.27
CA CYS A 121 8.99 10.68 5.21
C CYS A 121 10.50 10.44 5.36
N GLY A 122 11.35 11.16 4.65
CA GLY A 122 12.80 11.08 4.78
C GLY A 122 13.48 10.02 3.91
N TYR A 123 12.78 9.45 2.92
CA TYR A 123 13.35 8.39 2.07
C TYR A 123 14.07 8.90 0.83
N ALA A 124 14.00 10.17 0.53
CA ALA A 124 14.60 10.71 -0.69
C ALA A 124 15.33 12.01 -0.44
#